data_2318d2263d4d8a49949d114db72493eb
#
_entry.id   2318d2263d4d8a49949d114db72493eb
#
_cell.length_a   1.000
_cell.length_b   1.000
_cell.length_c   1.000
_cell.angle_alpha   90.00
_cell.angle_beta   90.00
_cell.angle_gamma   90.00
#
_symmetry.space_group_name_H-M   'P 1'
#
loop_
_entity.id
_entity.type
_entity.pdbx_description
1 polymer ?
#
loop_
_entity_poly.entity_id
_entity_poly.type
_entity_poly.pdbx_seq_one_letter_code
_entity_poly.pdbx_strand_id
1 'polypeptide(L)'
;MRASRVADHADAIIDALEPSAVLARRRAAPGDDLPLGSSRLGGTPDLPRAIQWPVQRFTERVGLFKKRDVVREGPLDFLAQIRCEDVPKGSVPGAFPDHGILYAFYDAVRAPWDVAACDGREALLLHCVDVDDLVRATPPDPDRPSFAPCPVDVALGWTLPTDDLPVPDADDEACEAYYEELLPVIQGPENDPSHRLFGEARWIQSDALEDRPSERLLLQIDSDSGQDGPGWMWGDAGTLYFLIRDADLGAGRFSLARLVLQCY
;
A
#
# COMPACT_ATOMS: atom_id res chain seq x y z
N MET A 1 0.63 -36.44 1.02
CA MET A 1 1.88 -36.61 1.80
C MET A 1 2.53 -35.26 2.13
N ARG A 2 2.62 -34.27 1.20
CA ARG A 2 3.21 -32.93 1.51
C ARG A 2 2.38 -32.13 2.52
N ALA A 3 1.07 -32.06 2.37
CA ALA A 3 0.18 -31.35 3.31
C ALA A 3 0.24 -31.86 4.76
N SER A 4 0.73 -33.10 5.01
CA SER A 4 0.88 -33.64 6.36
C SER A 4 2.07 -33.02 7.12
N ARG A 5 3.12 -32.57 6.42
CA ARG A 5 4.32 -32.01 7.08
C ARG A 5 4.15 -30.57 7.54
N VAL A 6 3.42 -29.77 6.79
CA VAL A 6 3.00 -28.43 7.25
C VAL A 6 2.06 -28.56 8.46
N ALA A 7 1.23 -29.61 8.51
CA ALA A 7 0.32 -29.86 9.62
C ALA A 7 1.05 -30.16 10.95
N ASP A 8 2.28 -30.69 10.91
CA ASP A 8 3.09 -30.92 12.11
C ASP A 8 3.52 -29.60 12.77
N HIS A 9 3.48 -28.47 12.04
CA HIS A 9 3.80 -27.11 12.50
C HIS A 9 2.56 -26.22 12.66
N ALA A 10 1.36 -26.80 12.65
CA ALA A 10 0.09 -26.05 12.59
C ALA A 10 -0.03 -25.00 13.70
N ASP A 11 0.34 -25.32 14.94
CA ASP A 11 0.24 -24.39 16.07
C ASP A 11 1.16 -23.16 15.85
N ALA A 12 2.41 -23.38 15.42
CA ALA A 12 3.34 -22.28 15.17
C ALA A 12 2.89 -21.42 13.98
N ILE A 13 2.32 -22.02 12.94
CA ILE A 13 1.75 -21.32 11.79
C ILE A 13 0.53 -20.51 12.20
N ILE A 14 -0.36 -21.07 13.03
CA ILE A 14 -1.54 -20.36 13.53
C ILE A 14 -1.11 -19.16 14.39
N ASP A 15 -0.11 -19.34 15.25
CA ASP A 15 0.42 -18.28 16.12
C ASP A 15 1.10 -17.15 15.32
N ALA A 16 1.61 -17.44 14.11
CA ALA A 16 2.25 -16.49 13.21
C ALA A 16 1.27 -15.80 12.25
N LEU A 17 -0.03 -16.15 12.27
CA LEU A 17 -1.01 -15.49 11.42
C LEU A 17 -1.24 -14.05 11.88
N GLU A 18 -0.97 -13.11 11.00
CA GLU A 18 -1.25 -11.69 11.22
C GLU A 18 -2.49 -11.26 10.42
N PRO A 19 -3.47 -10.58 11.06
CA PRO A 19 -4.64 -10.07 10.36
C PRO A 19 -4.27 -8.88 9.48
N SER A 20 -4.93 -8.78 8.32
CA SER A 20 -4.78 -7.68 7.37
C SER A 20 -6.12 -7.27 6.78
N ALA A 21 -6.22 -6.04 6.28
CA ALA A 21 -7.34 -5.61 5.48
C ALA A 21 -6.96 -5.66 3.99
N VAL A 22 -7.42 -6.66 3.29
CA VAL A 22 -7.17 -6.85 1.86
C VAL A 22 -8.03 -5.89 1.06
N LEU A 23 -7.40 -5.14 0.13
CA LEU A 23 -8.06 -4.27 -0.83
C LEU A 23 -8.41 -5.09 -2.08
N ALA A 24 -9.48 -5.87 -2.00
CA ALA A 24 -9.89 -6.76 -3.06
C ALA A 24 -10.49 -5.95 -4.23
N ARG A 25 -9.87 -6.03 -5.40
CA ARG A 25 -10.35 -5.35 -6.60
C ARG A 25 -11.77 -5.81 -6.95
N ARG A 26 -12.64 -4.85 -7.21
CA ARG A 26 -13.97 -5.10 -7.73
C ARG A 26 -14.01 -4.65 -9.18
N ARG A 27 -14.53 -5.51 -10.03
CA ARG A 27 -14.69 -5.16 -11.44
C ARG A 27 -15.70 -4.02 -11.58
N ALA A 28 -15.26 -2.88 -12.12
CA ALA A 28 -16.15 -1.79 -12.49
C ALA A 28 -16.65 -2.01 -13.93
N ALA A 29 -17.92 -1.73 -14.19
CA ALA A 29 -18.39 -1.64 -15.57
C ALA A 29 -17.84 -0.36 -16.21
N PRO A 30 -17.53 -0.38 -17.53
CA PRO A 30 -17.12 0.82 -18.24
C PRO A 30 -18.17 1.94 -18.07
N GLY A 31 -17.75 3.09 -17.51
CA GLY A 31 -18.63 4.24 -17.27
C GLY A 31 -19.33 4.23 -15.91
N ASP A 32 -19.07 3.28 -15.02
CA ASP A 32 -19.54 3.34 -13.64
C ASP A 32 -18.98 4.57 -12.93
N ASP A 33 -19.88 5.45 -12.51
CA ASP A 33 -19.53 6.58 -11.64
C ASP A 33 -19.47 6.08 -10.20
N LEU A 34 -18.26 5.94 -9.68
CA LEU A 34 -18.04 5.47 -8.31
C LEU A 34 -18.61 6.50 -7.32
N PRO A 35 -19.38 6.06 -6.31
CA PRO A 35 -19.90 6.95 -5.28
C PRO A 35 -18.77 7.76 -4.62
N LEU A 36 -19.05 9.03 -4.29
CA LEU A 36 -18.10 9.88 -3.56
C LEU A 36 -17.70 9.22 -2.23
N GLY A 37 -16.40 9.23 -1.96
CA GLY A 37 -15.82 8.69 -0.73
C GLY A 37 -15.70 7.18 -0.68
N SER A 38 -16.08 6.44 -1.74
CA SER A 38 -15.90 4.98 -1.78
C SER A 38 -14.42 4.59 -1.86
N SER A 39 -14.06 3.47 -1.25
CA SER A 39 -12.70 2.92 -1.30
C SER A 39 -12.31 2.54 -2.73
N ARG A 40 -11.11 2.95 -3.17
CA ARG A 40 -10.57 2.64 -4.50
C ARG A 40 -9.07 2.82 -4.60
N LEU A 41 -8.50 2.20 -5.61
CA LEU A 41 -7.15 2.41 -6.12
C LEU A 41 -7.25 3.21 -7.43
N GLY A 42 -6.27 4.07 -7.70
CA GLY A 42 -6.24 4.87 -8.93
C GLY A 42 -7.44 5.81 -9.12
N GLY A 43 -7.58 6.32 -10.34
CA GLY A 43 -8.55 7.35 -10.67
C GLY A 43 -8.19 8.72 -10.08
N THR A 44 -9.19 9.42 -9.56
CA THR A 44 -9.03 10.73 -8.91
C THR A 44 -9.62 10.70 -7.51
N PRO A 45 -8.98 11.37 -6.51
CA PRO A 45 -9.47 11.37 -5.15
C PRO A 45 -10.77 12.16 -5.00
N ASP A 46 -11.59 11.77 -4.03
CA ASP A 46 -12.68 12.58 -3.52
C ASP A 46 -12.16 13.34 -2.29
N LEU A 47 -11.83 14.60 -2.45
CA LEU A 47 -11.25 15.41 -1.38
C LEU A 47 -12.32 16.29 -0.72
N PRO A 48 -12.23 16.53 0.60
CA PRO A 48 -12.96 17.63 1.21
C PRO A 48 -12.68 18.94 0.48
N ARG A 49 -13.68 19.81 0.29
CA ARG A 49 -13.50 21.08 -0.44
C ARG A 49 -12.38 21.98 0.08
N ALA A 50 -12.09 21.88 1.37
CA ALA A 50 -11.01 22.62 2.01
C ALA A 50 -9.61 22.09 1.66
N ILE A 51 -9.51 20.88 1.13
CA ILE A 51 -8.25 20.22 0.81
C ILE A 51 -7.97 20.36 -0.68
N GLN A 52 -6.84 20.96 -1.02
CA GLN A 52 -6.37 21.04 -2.39
C GLN A 52 -5.60 19.77 -2.77
N TRP A 53 -5.52 19.50 -4.08
CA TRP A 53 -4.65 18.44 -4.59
C TRP A 53 -3.22 18.63 -4.10
N PRO A 54 -2.59 17.61 -3.50
CA PRO A 54 -1.24 17.71 -2.97
C PRO A 54 -0.21 18.04 -4.04
N VAL A 55 0.59 19.07 -3.79
CA VAL A 55 1.72 19.46 -4.63
C VAL A 55 3.01 19.39 -3.84
N GLN A 56 4.08 18.97 -4.50
CA GLN A 56 5.40 18.89 -3.92
C GLN A 56 6.33 19.96 -4.50
N ARG A 57 7.39 20.27 -3.75
CA ARG A 57 8.52 21.06 -4.22
C ARG A 57 9.76 20.19 -4.33
N PHE A 58 10.41 20.22 -5.46
CA PHE A 58 11.62 19.47 -5.71
C PHE A 58 12.67 20.29 -6.45
N THR A 59 13.93 19.90 -6.34
CA THR A 59 15.03 20.55 -7.04
C THR A 59 15.41 19.74 -8.27
N GLU A 60 15.33 20.36 -9.43
CA GLU A 60 15.76 19.79 -10.69
C GLU A 60 17.08 20.41 -11.13
N ARG A 61 18.01 19.57 -11.55
CA ARG A 61 19.30 20.02 -12.07
C ARG A 61 19.26 20.16 -13.58
N VAL A 62 19.12 21.41 -14.05
CA VAL A 62 18.93 21.73 -15.46
C VAL A 62 20.18 22.35 -16.10
N GLY A 63 20.37 22.10 -17.40
CA GLY A 63 21.45 22.69 -18.23
C GLY A 63 22.43 21.65 -18.76
N LEU A 64 22.81 21.81 -20.04
CA LEU A 64 23.69 20.86 -20.72
C LEU A 64 25.16 21.02 -20.32
N PHE A 65 25.67 22.26 -20.20
CA PHE A 65 27.07 22.56 -19.88
C PHE A 65 27.27 23.21 -18.52
N LYS A 66 26.38 24.13 -18.14
CA LYS A 66 26.35 24.72 -16.81
C LYS A 66 25.07 24.26 -16.10
N LYS A 67 25.24 23.22 -15.31
CA LYS A 67 24.13 22.70 -14.49
C LYS A 67 23.80 23.71 -13.38
N ARG A 68 22.53 24.04 -13.24
CA ARG A 68 21.99 24.87 -12.15
C ARG A 68 20.82 24.15 -11.52
N ASP A 69 20.67 24.32 -10.23
CA ASP A 69 19.55 23.80 -9.48
C ASP A 69 18.37 24.77 -9.64
N VAL A 70 17.22 24.24 -10.04
CA VAL A 70 15.96 24.99 -10.20
C VAL A 70 14.91 24.31 -9.34
N VAL A 71 14.28 25.08 -8.45
CA VAL A 71 13.15 24.61 -7.67
C VAL A 71 11.93 24.53 -8.60
N ARG A 72 11.28 23.39 -8.61
CA ARG A 72 10.04 23.10 -9.32
C ARG A 72 8.93 22.78 -8.34
N GLU A 73 7.71 22.99 -8.76
CA GLU A 73 6.52 22.48 -8.11
C GLU A 73 5.81 21.52 -9.08
N GLY A 74 5.20 20.48 -8.55
CA GLY A 74 4.40 19.53 -9.32
C GLY A 74 3.48 18.75 -8.41
N PRO A 75 2.34 18.25 -8.94
CA PRO A 75 1.44 17.44 -8.14
C PRO A 75 2.06 16.09 -7.80
N LEU A 76 1.62 15.52 -6.68
CA LEU A 76 1.76 14.09 -6.41
C LEU A 76 0.70 13.31 -7.19
N ASP A 77 0.99 12.08 -7.56
CA ASP A 77 0.03 11.19 -8.20
C ASP A 77 -0.81 10.50 -7.13
N PHE A 78 -2.12 10.44 -7.37
CA PHE A 78 -3.04 9.77 -6.46
C PHE A 78 -2.95 8.24 -6.64
N LEU A 79 -2.79 7.52 -5.52
CA LEU A 79 -2.73 6.07 -5.50
C LEU A 79 -4.01 5.43 -4.97
N ALA A 80 -4.44 5.84 -3.78
CA ALA A 80 -5.55 5.20 -3.09
C ALA A 80 -6.33 6.16 -2.20
N GLN A 81 -7.63 5.90 -2.07
CA GLN A 81 -8.43 6.35 -0.94
C GLN A 81 -9.14 5.15 -0.33
N ILE A 82 -9.06 5.07 0.99
CA ILE A 82 -9.62 3.96 1.77
C ILE A 82 -10.52 4.57 2.82
N ARG A 83 -11.81 4.26 2.73
CA ARG A 83 -12.79 4.66 3.73
C ARG A 83 -12.60 3.82 4.98
N CYS A 84 -12.32 4.48 6.11
CA CYS A 84 -11.96 3.77 7.34
C CYS A 84 -13.11 2.89 7.86
N GLU A 85 -14.36 3.31 7.63
CA GLU A 85 -15.55 2.53 7.99
C GLU A 85 -15.71 1.22 7.20
N ASP A 86 -15.07 1.12 6.01
CA ASP A 86 -15.09 -0.12 5.20
C ASP A 86 -14.11 -1.16 5.75
N VAL A 87 -13.16 -0.75 6.61
CA VAL A 87 -12.12 -1.63 7.15
C VAL A 87 -12.70 -2.56 8.22
N PRO A 88 -12.66 -3.89 8.03
CA PRO A 88 -13.25 -4.82 8.98
C PRO A 88 -12.59 -4.73 10.37
N LYS A 89 -13.38 -4.75 11.42
CA LYS A 89 -12.86 -4.80 12.80
C LYS A 89 -12.03 -6.06 13.00
N GLY A 90 -10.86 -5.89 13.60
CA GLY A 90 -9.94 -7.01 13.85
C GLY A 90 -9.01 -7.33 12.68
N SER A 91 -9.14 -6.67 11.51
CA SER A 91 -8.19 -6.80 10.41
C SER A 91 -7.00 -5.84 10.53
N VAL A 92 -7.09 -4.86 11.42
CA VAL A 92 -6.08 -3.82 11.63
C VAL A 92 -5.94 -3.52 13.12
N PRO A 93 -4.80 -2.96 13.58
CA PRO A 93 -4.62 -2.52 14.95
C PRO A 93 -5.73 -1.56 15.40
N GLY A 94 -6.15 -1.64 16.68
CA GLY A 94 -7.18 -0.77 17.23
C GLY A 94 -6.85 0.74 17.25
N ALA A 95 -5.60 1.09 16.99
CA ALA A 95 -5.16 2.47 16.81
C ALA A 95 -5.45 3.03 15.40
N PHE A 96 -5.83 2.19 14.42
CA PHE A 96 -6.26 2.66 13.11
C PHE A 96 -7.62 3.34 13.22
N PRO A 97 -7.86 4.46 12.51
CA PRO A 97 -9.12 5.20 12.59
C PRO A 97 -10.32 4.35 12.17
N ASP A 98 -11.44 4.52 12.85
CA ASP A 98 -12.71 3.86 12.52
C ASP A 98 -13.66 4.72 11.66
N HIS A 99 -13.25 5.94 11.29
CA HIS A 99 -14.01 6.86 10.45
C HIS A 99 -13.09 7.79 9.64
N GLY A 100 -13.66 8.35 8.58
CA GLY A 100 -12.93 9.22 7.67
C GLY A 100 -12.31 8.49 6.49
N ILE A 101 -11.39 9.13 5.79
CA ILE A 101 -10.71 8.57 4.62
C ILE A 101 -9.20 8.73 4.76
N LEU A 102 -8.48 7.63 4.55
CA LEU A 102 -7.03 7.63 4.36
C LEU A 102 -6.73 7.73 2.87
N TYR A 103 -5.96 8.74 2.50
CA TYR A 103 -5.47 8.96 1.13
C TYR A 103 -3.99 8.66 1.04
N ALA A 104 -3.57 8.05 -0.08
CA ALA A 104 -2.18 7.82 -0.41
C ALA A 104 -1.84 8.51 -1.74
N PHE A 105 -0.75 9.28 -1.72
CA PHE A 105 -0.17 9.95 -2.88
C PHE A 105 1.33 9.67 -2.96
N TYR A 106 1.88 9.67 -4.18
CA TYR A 106 3.28 9.37 -4.44
C TYR A 106 3.75 10.07 -5.72
N ASP A 107 5.03 10.39 -5.83
CA ASP A 107 5.62 10.88 -7.08
C ASP A 107 5.97 9.71 -8.00
N ALA A 108 4.99 9.21 -8.74
CA ALA A 108 5.17 8.07 -9.63
C ALA A 108 6.08 8.36 -10.84
N VAL A 109 6.33 9.65 -11.14
CA VAL A 109 7.22 10.04 -12.24
C VAL A 109 8.69 9.94 -11.85
N ARG A 110 9.06 10.40 -10.65
CA ARG A 110 10.43 10.32 -10.14
C ARG A 110 10.72 9.03 -9.41
N ALA A 111 9.66 8.36 -8.97
CA ALA A 111 9.67 7.06 -8.31
C ALA A 111 10.77 6.94 -7.23
N PRO A 112 10.75 7.77 -6.17
CA PRO A 112 11.76 7.70 -5.12
C PRO A 112 11.69 6.34 -4.40
N TRP A 113 12.85 5.74 -4.12
CA TRP A 113 12.97 4.39 -3.54
C TRP A 113 12.80 4.38 -2.03
N ASP A 114 13.19 5.45 -1.35
CA ASP A 114 13.08 5.60 0.11
C ASP A 114 12.65 7.03 0.42
N VAL A 115 11.51 7.16 1.10
CA VAL A 115 10.96 8.42 1.56
C VAL A 115 10.84 8.36 3.07
N ALA A 116 11.71 9.09 3.76
CA ALA A 116 11.83 9.04 5.22
C ALA A 116 10.55 9.45 5.97
N ALA A 117 9.72 10.30 5.37
CA ALA A 117 8.41 10.69 5.87
C ALA A 117 7.49 11.07 4.70
N CYS A 118 6.26 10.57 4.72
CA CYS A 118 5.22 10.87 3.71
C CYS A 118 4.58 12.23 3.99
N ASP A 119 5.38 13.29 4.04
CA ASP A 119 5.00 14.65 4.46
C ASP A 119 4.62 15.58 3.29
N GLY A 120 4.40 15.02 2.12
CA GLY A 120 4.02 15.76 0.91
C GLY A 120 5.18 16.20 0.02
N ARG A 121 6.44 15.84 0.33
CA ARG A 121 7.57 16.15 -0.54
C ARG A 121 7.69 15.19 -1.72
N GLU A 122 7.56 13.91 -1.49
CA GLU A 122 7.69 12.84 -2.50
C GLU A 122 6.58 11.81 -2.38
N ALA A 123 5.97 11.73 -1.18
CA ALA A 123 4.78 10.95 -0.88
C ALA A 123 3.94 11.68 0.18
N LEU A 124 2.66 11.32 0.28
CA LEU A 124 1.76 11.83 1.31
C LEU A 124 0.79 10.74 1.71
N LEU A 125 0.72 10.46 3.02
CA LEU A 125 -0.44 9.80 3.63
C LEU A 125 -1.23 10.85 4.40
N LEU A 126 -2.48 11.03 4.03
CA LEU A 126 -3.36 12.03 4.60
C LEU A 126 -4.63 11.35 5.12
N HIS A 127 -4.93 11.53 6.40
CA HIS A 127 -6.21 11.11 6.97
C HIS A 127 -7.12 12.33 7.16
N CYS A 128 -8.29 12.30 6.52
CA CYS A 128 -9.34 13.31 6.68
C CYS A 128 -10.49 12.71 7.48
N VAL A 129 -10.76 13.29 8.64
CA VAL A 129 -11.85 12.88 9.53
C VAL A 129 -13.18 13.43 9.02
N ASP A 130 -13.20 14.70 8.61
CA ASP A 130 -14.41 15.36 8.07
C ASP A 130 -14.50 15.08 6.56
N VAL A 131 -15.54 14.34 6.20
CA VAL A 131 -15.79 13.86 4.82
C VAL A 131 -17.22 14.17 4.34
N ASP A 132 -17.88 15.15 4.95
CA ASP A 132 -19.27 15.50 4.63
C ASP A 132 -19.39 16.28 3.31
N ASP A 133 -18.36 17.02 2.89
CA ASP A 133 -18.38 17.90 1.72
C ASP A 133 -17.40 17.47 0.62
N LEU A 134 -17.26 16.17 0.38
CA LEU A 134 -16.38 15.62 -0.63
C LEU A 134 -16.72 16.09 -2.04
N VAL A 135 -15.68 16.34 -2.82
CA VAL A 135 -15.79 16.59 -4.27
C VAL A 135 -14.75 15.75 -5.02
N ARG A 136 -15.13 15.23 -6.18
CA ARG A 136 -14.17 14.58 -7.09
C ARG A 136 -13.17 15.62 -7.55
N ALA A 137 -11.91 15.47 -7.15
CA ALA A 137 -10.88 16.41 -7.49
C ALA A 137 -10.48 16.28 -8.98
N THR A 138 -10.11 17.40 -9.59
CA THR A 138 -9.55 17.39 -10.94
C THR A 138 -8.02 17.37 -10.85
N PRO A 139 -7.32 16.44 -11.53
CA PRO A 139 -5.86 16.45 -11.58
C PRO A 139 -5.35 17.81 -12.09
N PRO A 140 -4.41 18.45 -11.38
CA PRO A 140 -3.94 19.79 -11.75
C PRO A 140 -3.03 19.80 -12.98
N ASP A 141 -2.49 18.66 -13.36
CA ASP A 141 -1.60 18.48 -14.50
C ASP A 141 -2.05 17.25 -15.33
N PRO A 142 -2.61 17.47 -16.54
CA PRO A 142 -3.10 16.38 -17.39
C PRO A 142 -1.98 15.54 -18.01
N ASP A 143 -0.73 16.02 -17.99
CA ASP A 143 0.42 15.32 -18.55
C ASP A 143 1.05 14.33 -17.56
N ARG A 144 0.57 14.32 -16.31
CA ARG A 144 0.98 13.34 -15.28
C ARG A 144 0.32 11.98 -15.52
N PRO A 145 0.92 10.88 -15.00
CA PRO A 145 0.31 9.56 -15.07
C PRO A 145 -1.13 9.56 -14.56
N SER A 146 -2.02 8.98 -15.35
CA SER A 146 -3.41 8.78 -14.99
C SER A 146 -3.65 7.28 -14.82
N PHE A 147 -3.90 6.88 -13.59
CA PHE A 147 -4.21 5.48 -13.26
C PHE A 147 -5.70 5.23 -13.38
N ALA A 148 -6.08 4.06 -13.88
CA ALA A 148 -7.48 3.71 -14.02
C ALA A 148 -8.16 3.59 -12.64
N PRO A 149 -9.40 4.09 -12.48
CA PRO A 149 -10.14 3.92 -11.24
C PRO A 149 -10.50 2.44 -11.04
N CYS A 150 -10.03 1.86 -9.93
CA CYS A 150 -10.27 0.50 -9.55
C CYS A 150 -10.99 0.47 -8.19
N PRO A 151 -12.31 0.27 -8.14
CA PRO A 151 -13.03 0.14 -6.88
C PRO A 151 -12.55 -1.10 -6.13
N VAL A 152 -12.50 -1.01 -4.81
CA VAL A 152 -12.11 -2.12 -3.94
C VAL A 152 -13.17 -2.39 -2.89
N ASP A 153 -13.35 -3.67 -2.56
CA ASP A 153 -13.99 -4.11 -1.34
C ASP A 153 -12.89 -4.37 -0.31
N VAL A 154 -13.07 -3.86 0.90
CA VAL A 154 -12.09 -4.07 1.98
C VAL A 154 -12.52 -5.29 2.77
N ALA A 155 -11.70 -6.34 2.78
CA ALA A 155 -12.03 -7.61 3.41
C ALA A 155 -10.99 -8.02 4.47
N LEU A 156 -11.43 -8.74 5.50
CA LEU A 156 -10.51 -9.40 6.42
C LEU A 156 -9.71 -10.45 5.66
N GLY A 157 -8.40 -10.37 5.78
CA GLY A 157 -7.44 -11.37 5.29
C GLY A 157 -6.45 -11.75 6.37
N TRP A 158 -5.62 -12.69 6.05
CA TRP A 158 -4.52 -13.16 6.89
C TRP A 158 -3.23 -13.14 6.12
N THR A 159 -2.13 -12.96 6.83
CA THR A 159 -0.80 -13.00 6.27
C THR A 159 0.12 -13.87 7.12
N LEU A 160 1.17 -14.38 6.52
CA LEU A 160 2.22 -15.16 7.14
C LEU A 160 3.59 -14.62 6.72
N PRO A 161 4.62 -14.73 7.55
CA PRO A 161 5.98 -14.32 7.21
C PRO A 161 6.50 -15.01 5.95
N THR A 162 7.28 -14.29 5.14
CA THR A 162 7.97 -14.85 3.97
C THR A 162 9.47 -15.06 4.20
N ASP A 163 10.06 -14.34 5.15
CA ASP A 163 11.50 -14.39 5.39
C ASP A 163 11.86 -15.23 6.64
N ASP A 164 11.08 -15.14 7.70
CA ASP A 164 11.26 -15.90 8.94
C ASP A 164 10.13 -16.92 9.10
N LEU A 165 10.33 -18.12 8.57
CA LEU A 165 9.27 -19.14 8.52
C LEU A 165 8.88 -19.62 9.91
N PRO A 166 7.58 -19.65 10.25
CA PRO A 166 7.08 -20.17 11.51
C PRO A 166 7.03 -21.72 11.51
N VAL A 167 8.07 -22.35 10.99
CA VAL A 167 8.20 -23.81 10.90
C VAL A 167 9.56 -24.23 11.48
N PRO A 168 9.72 -24.22 12.79
CA PRO A 168 10.99 -24.53 13.45
C PRO A 168 11.46 -25.94 13.07
N ASP A 169 12.77 -26.09 12.81
CA ASP A 169 13.39 -27.35 12.43
C ASP A 169 12.75 -28.03 11.20
N ALA A 170 12.10 -27.24 10.31
CA ALA A 170 11.50 -27.77 9.09
C ALA A 170 12.55 -28.34 8.14
N ASP A 171 12.24 -29.49 7.56
CA ASP A 171 13.00 -30.00 6.42
C ASP A 171 12.64 -29.25 5.11
N ASP A 172 13.43 -29.48 4.06
CA ASP A 172 13.25 -28.83 2.76
C ASP A 172 11.83 -29.06 2.20
N GLU A 173 11.21 -30.22 2.46
CA GLU A 173 9.87 -30.58 1.99
C GLU A 173 8.78 -29.80 2.73
N ALA A 174 8.97 -29.53 4.03
CA ALA A 174 8.04 -28.67 4.81
C ALA A 174 8.16 -27.21 4.39
N CYS A 175 9.38 -26.72 4.14
CA CYS A 175 9.60 -25.37 3.61
C CYS A 175 8.95 -25.20 2.22
N GLU A 176 9.19 -26.16 1.30
CA GLU A 176 8.56 -26.15 -0.02
C GLU A 176 7.03 -26.12 0.07
N ALA A 177 6.44 -26.94 0.95
CA ALA A 177 4.99 -26.98 1.15
C ALA A 177 4.46 -25.66 1.75
N TYR A 178 5.23 -25.01 2.61
CA TYR A 178 4.86 -23.68 3.14
C TYR A 178 4.75 -22.64 2.04
N TYR A 179 5.78 -22.52 1.18
CA TYR A 179 5.81 -21.52 0.11
C TYR A 179 4.87 -21.85 -1.05
N GLU A 180 4.83 -23.10 -1.50
CA GLU A 180 4.12 -23.47 -2.72
C GLU A 180 2.64 -23.81 -2.50
N GLU A 181 2.29 -24.32 -1.31
CA GLU A 181 0.92 -24.79 -1.04
C GLU A 181 0.17 -23.89 -0.04
N LEU A 182 0.81 -23.45 1.06
CA LEU A 182 0.14 -22.71 2.12
C LEU A 182 0.06 -21.22 1.85
N LEU A 183 1.17 -20.56 1.56
CA LEU A 183 1.20 -19.10 1.34
C LEU A 183 0.25 -18.66 0.23
N PRO A 184 0.18 -19.33 -0.94
CA PRO A 184 -0.76 -18.93 -1.99
C PRO A 184 -2.23 -19.07 -1.59
N VAL A 185 -2.55 -19.99 -0.67
CA VAL A 185 -3.91 -20.14 -0.13
C VAL A 185 -4.26 -19.00 0.83
N ILE A 186 -3.31 -18.57 1.67
CA ILE A 186 -3.53 -17.54 2.70
C ILE A 186 -3.46 -16.13 2.11
N GLN A 187 -2.44 -15.83 1.30
CA GLN A 187 -2.14 -14.48 0.82
C GLN A 187 -2.39 -14.25 -0.67
N GLY A 188 -2.90 -15.25 -1.38
CA GLY A 188 -3.01 -15.25 -2.85
C GLY A 188 -1.70 -15.65 -3.54
N PRO A 189 -1.78 -15.96 -4.85
CA PRO A 189 -0.62 -16.32 -5.66
C PRO A 189 0.46 -15.23 -5.64
N GLU A 190 1.72 -15.62 -5.75
CA GLU A 190 2.86 -14.69 -5.71
C GLU A 190 2.79 -13.60 -6.80
N ASN A 191 2.31 -13.96 -7.98
CA ASN A 191 2.24 -13.05 -9.13
C ASN A 191 0.94 -12.22 -9.17
N ASP A 192 0.02 -12.42 -8.23
CA ASP A 192 -1.19 -11.60 -8.15
C ASP A 192 -0.97 -10.40 -7.23
N PRO A 193 -1.37 -9.18 -7.64
CA PRO A 193 -1.29 -8.01 -6.78
C PRO A 193 -2.08 -8.23 -5.49
N SER A 194 -1.44 -7.92 -4.36
CA SER A 194 -2.01 -8.10 -3.01
C SER A 194 -1.97 -6.79 -2.23
N HIS A 195 -2.79 -5.81 -2.68
CA HIS A 195 -2.91 -4.54 -1.98
C HIS A 195 -3.58 -4.75 -0.62
N ARG A 196 -2.99 -4.18 0.46
CA ARG A 196 -3.52 -4.40 1.81
C ARG A 196 -3.10 -3.32 2.80
N LEU A 197 -3.89 -3.18 3.85
CA LEU A 197 -3.50 -2.50 5.08
C LEU A 197 -3.05 -3.55 6.10
N PHE A 198 -1.92 -3.30 6.74
CA PHE A 198 -1.33 -4.12 7.81
C PHE A 198 -1.05 -5.58 7.43
N GLY A 199 -0.76 -6.41 8.43
CA GLY A 199 -0.28 -7.77 8.26
C GLY A 199 1.21 -7.81 7.89
N GLU A 200 1.72 -8.99 7.58
CA GLU A 200 3.08 -9.21 7.14
C GLU A 200 3.28 -8.67 5.72
N ALA A 201 4.36 -7.92 5.51
CA ALA A 201 4.73 -7.44 4.20
C ALA A 201 5.27 -8.57 3.31
N ARG A 202 4.94 -8.54 2.02
CA ARG A 202 5.51 -9.45 1.05
C ARG A 202 6.75 -8.76 0.45
N TRP A 203 7.91 -8.94 1.09
CA TRP A 203 9.16 -8.35 0.67
C TRP A 203 9.66 -8.93 -0.65
N ILE A 204 10.16 -8.05 -1.56
CA ILE A 204 10.76 -8.48 -2.83
C ILE A 204 12.28 -8.64 -2.69
N GLN A 205 12.93 -7.80 -1.87
CA GLN A 205 14.39 -7.80 -1.72
C GLN A 205 14.79 -8.22 -0.31
N SER A 206 14.61 -7.35 0.67
CA SER A 206 14.97 -7.61 2.07
C SER A 206 13.94 -7.01 3.00
N ASP A 207 13.81 -7.59 4.19
CA ASP A 207 12.93 -7.03 5.22
C ASP A 207 13.37 -5.62 5.61
N ALA A 208 12.57 -4.63 5.23
CA ALA A 208 12.83 -3.23 5.60
C ALA A 208 12.51 -2.92 7.07
N LEU A 209 11.99 -3.88 7.83
CA LEU A 209 11.68 -3.79 9.26
C LEU A 209 12.71 -4.50 10.15
N GLU A 210 13.65 -5.28 9.60
CA GLU A 210 14.60 -6.11 10.35
C GLU A 210 15.25 -5.38 11.54
N ASP A 211 15.73 -4.16 11.32
CA ASP A 211 16.34 -3.32 12.37
C ASP A 211 15.35 -2.30 13.00
N ARG A 212 14.04 -2.48 12.80
CA ARG A 212 13.01 -1.49 13.14
C ARG A 212 11.81 -2.09 13.88
N PRO A 213 12.00 -2.71 15.03
CA PRO A 213 10.94 -3.48 15.72
C PRO A 213 9.74 -2.64 16.19
N SER A 214 9.82 -1.32 16.14
CA SER A 214 8.73 -0.41 16.47
C SER A 214 7.95 0.11 15.25
N GLU A 215 8.36 -0.28 14.04
CA GLU A 215 7.65 0.01 12.79
C GLU A 215 6.86 -1.22 12.34
N ARG A 216 5.81 -0.98 11.57
CA ARG A 216 5.01 -2.03 10.94
C ARG A 216 4.55 -1.60 9.55
N LEU A 217 4.12 -2.55 8.76
CA LEU A 217 3.41 -2.25 7.53
C LEU A 217 2.11 -1.50 7.85
N LEU A 218 1.89 -0.38 7.17
CA LEU A 218 0.61 0.34 7.19
C LEU A 218 -0.18 0.07 5.91
N LEU A 219 0.48 0.17 4.75
CA LEU A 219 -0.17 -0.01 3.45
C LEU A 219 0.86 -0.58 2.46
N GLN A 220 0.49 -1.67 1.79
CA GLN A 220 1.20 -2.25 0.67
C GLN A 220 0.43 -2.00 -0.61
N ILE A 221 1.12 -1.50 -1.65
CA ILE A 221 0.57 -1.29 -3.00
C ILE A 221 1.50 -1.94 -4.01
N ASP A 222 1.10 -3.08 -4.53
CA ASP A 222 1.87 -3.82 -5.53
C ASP A 222 1.73 -3.20 -6.92
N SER A 223 2.65 -3.50 -7.82
CA SER A 223 2.44 -3.29 -9.25
C SER A 223 1.20 -4.02 -9.70
N ASP A 224 0.35 -3.33 -10.45
CA ASP A 224 -0.92 -3.85 -10.95
C ASP A 224 -1.22 -3.27 -12.33
N SER A 225 -0.58 -3.84 -13.33
CA SER A 225 -0.73 -3.48 -14.75
C SER A 225 -1.76 -4.34 -15.47
N GLY A 226 -2.49 -5.19 -14.74
CA GLY A 226 -3.53 -6.07 -15.28
C GLY A 226 -4.72 -5.30 -15.85
N GLN A 227 -5.51 -5.97 -16.68
CA GLN A 227 -6.63 -5.37 -17.41
C GLN A 227 -7.70 -4.75 -16.50
N ASP A 228 -7.90 -5.30 -15.30
CA ASP A 228 -8.89 -4.85 -14.33
C ASP A 228 -8.23 -4.06 -13.15
N GLY A 229 -6.93 -3.72 -13.26
CA GLY A 229 -6.16 -2.99 -12.27
C GLY A 229 -6.00 -1.51 -12.61
N PRO A 230 -5.36 -0.72 -11.74
CA PRO A 230 -5.09 0.70 -11.96
C PRO A 230 -4.13 0.98 -13.13
N GLY A 231 -3.38 0.00 -13.60
CA GLY A 231 -2.45 0.14 -14.73
C GLY A 231 -1.09 0.69 -14.35
N TRP A 232 -0.67 0.59 -13.09
CA TRP A 232 0.64 1.05 -12.64
C TRP A 232 1.68 -0.06 -12.54
N MET A 233 2.94 0.35 -12.60
CA MET A 233 4.09 -0.52 -12.38
C MET A 233 5.18 0.26 -11.62
N TRP A 234 5.65 -0.30 -10.53
CA TRP A 234 6.68 0.27 -9.67
C TRP A 234 8.03 -0.37 -10.01
N GLY A 235 8.88 0.35 -10.76
CA GLY A 235 10.14 -0.24 -11.23
C GLY A 235 9.89 -1.48 -12.10
N ASP A 236 10.58 -2.58 -11.80
CA ASP A 236 10.36 -3.89 -12.42
C ASP A 236 9.47 -4.74 -11.51
N ALA A 237 8.15 -4.70 -11.76
CA ALA A 237 7.11 -5.41 -11.01
C ALA A 237 7.17 -5.24 -9.47
N GLY A 238 7.56 -4.05 -9.00
CA GLY A 238 7.82 -3.78 -7.59
C GLY A 238 6.58 -3.47 -6.77
N THR A 239 6.85 -3.15 -5.51
CA THR A 239 5.85 -2.85 -4.47
C THR A 239 6.24 -1.61 -3.68
N LEU A 240 5.24 -0.78 -3.36
CA LEU A 240 5.34 0.34 -2.42
C LEU A 240 4.91 -0.12 -1.03
N TYR A 241 5.80 0.04 -0.04
CA TYR A 241 5.53 -0.26 1.36
C TYR A 241 5.51 1.04 2.16
N PHE A 242 4.36 1.40 2.70
CA PHE A 242 4.24 2.48 3.67
C PHE A 242 4.35 1.88 5.07
N LEU A 243 5.38 2.29 5.80
CA LEU A 243 5.74 1.75 7.11
C LEU A 243 5.53 2.82 8.17
N ILE A 244 4.92 2.48 9.30
CA ILE A 244 4.60 3.44 10.36
C ILE A 244 5.06 2.93 11.72
N ARG A 245 5.53 3.84 12.58
CA ARG A 245 5.79 3.50 13.98
C ARG A 245 4.50 3.38 14.76
N ASP A 246 4.45 2.45 15.71
CA ASP A 246 3.30 2.27 16.60
C ASP A 246 2.88 3.56 17.31
N ALA A 247 3.86 4.35 17.76
CA ALA A 247 3.60 5.63 18.43
C ALA A 247 3.00 6.69 17.49
N ASP A 248 3.36 6.66 16.19
CA ASP A 248 2.83 7.58 15.19
C ASP A 248 1.44 7.16 14.74
N LEU A 249 1.20 5.86 14.57
CA LEU A 249 -0.11 5.29 14.32
C LEU A 249 -1.07 5.64 15.47
N GLY A 250 -0.69 5.38 16.72
CA GLY A 250 -1.50 5.70 17.90
C GLY A 250 -1.81 7.19 18.07
N ALA A 251 -0.99 8.07 17.49
CA ALA A 251 -1.19 9.51 17.50
C ALA A 251 -1.86 10.05 16.21
N GLY A 252 -2.24 9.19 15.27
CA GLY A 252 -2.85 9.57 14.01
C GLY A 252 -1.91 10.34 13.05
N ARG A 253 -0.59 10.21 13.24
CA ARG A 253 0.42 10.95 12.47
C ARG A 253 0.85 10.17 11.21
N PHE A 254 -0.08 9.93 10.30
CA PHE A 254 0.15 9.17 9.07
C PHE A 254 1.22 9.76 8.16
N SER A 255 1.39 11.10 8.16
CA SER A 255 2.44 11.79 7.39
C SER A 255 3.86 11.47 7.86
N LEU A 256 4.04 10.83 9.01
CA LEU A 256 5.33 10.35 9.50
C LEU A 256 5.63 8.92 9.06
N ALA A 257 4.73 8.26 8.34
CA ALA A 257 5.04 6.98 7.72
C ALA A 257 6.22 7.14 6.75
N ARG A 258 7.06 6.13 6.69
CA ARG A 258 8.16 5.99 5.73
C ARG A 258 7.65 5.20 4.52
N LEU A 259 8.13 5.51 3.33
CA LEU A 259 7.85 4.71 2.14
C LEU A 259 9.12 4.05 1.66
N VAL A 260 9.03 2.78 1.31
CA VAL A 260 10.07 2.00 0.64
C VAL A 260 9.49 1.43 -0.65
N LEU A 261 10.21 1.56 -1.75
CA LEU A 261 9.96 0.86 -3.00
C LEU A 261 10.96 -0.27 -3.12
N GLN A 262 10.48 -1.48 -3.38
CA GLN A 262 11.32 -2.60 -3.79
C GLN A 262 10.82 -3.14 -5.13
N CYS A 263 11.72 -3.65 -5.97
CA CYS A 263 11.39 -4.31 -7.23
C CYS A 263 12.40 -5.42 -7.53
N TYR A 264 12.09 -6.25 -8.53
CA TYR A 264 12.95 -7.35 -8.99
C TYR A 264 14.19 -6.85 -9.74
#